data_605490710b36227f848e29f3094068fe
#
_entry.id   605490710b36227f848e29f3094068fe
#
_cell.length_a   1.000
_cell.length_b   1.000
_cell.length_c   1.000
_cell.angle_alpha   90.00
_cell.angle_beta   90.00
_cell.angle_gamma   90.00
#
_symmetry.space_group_name_H-M   'P 1'
#
loop_
_entity.id
_entity.type
_entity.pdbx_description
1 polymer ?
#
loop_
_entity_poly.entity_id
_entity_poly.type
_entity_poly.pdbx_seq_one_letter_code
_entity_poly.pdbx_strand_id
1 'polypeptide(L)'
;KKIKINKVILGGKIVVSNGKLVQQFRTPKVPTWMKKTIKIPKLQPKFFNVNSKNNNETVNTISMKTEIVTKKNTSDLDVKDSNVVASYEKDIWKVAALDRTFGSKTHAVGFLENFGADIGAFASTWSFHENDMIVIGSNESDMADACNKLAKSQGGLIVVKNGKTLASLPFQLGGIISTDPIEKVTKNFA
;
A
#
# COMPACT_ATOMS: atom_id res chain seq x y z
N LYS A 1 3.02 -19.80 -25.19
CA LYS A 1 3.83 -21.02 -24.88
C LYS A 1 4.24 -20.96 -23.41
N LYS A 2 3.97 -22.02 -22.66
CA LYS A 2 4.35 -22.10 -21.24
C LYS A 2 5.82 -22.55 -21.17
N ILE A 3 6.69 -21.68 -20.62
CA ILE A 3 8.10 -22.04 -20.41
C ILE A 3 8.18 -23.05 -19.26
N LYS A 4 8.91 -24.14 -19.47
CA LYS A 4 9.13 -25.17 -18.46
C LYS A 4 10.62 -25.24 -18.13
N ILE A 5 10.97 -24.88 -16.90
CA ILE A 5 12.36 -24.95 -16.42
C ILE A 5 12.65 -26.40 -16.04
N ASN A 6 13.61 -27.03 -16.74
CA ASN A 6 14.00 -28.42 -16.49
C ASN A 6 15.09 -28.51 -15.42
N LYS A 7 16.13 -27.67 -15.51
CA LYS A 7 17.26 -27.66 -14.58
C LYS A 7 17.66 -26.24 -14.21
N VAL A 8 18.07 -26.04 -12.94
CA VAL A 8 18.75 -24.85 -12.48
C VAL A 8 20.09 -25.27 -11.88
N ILE A 9 21.15 -24.57 -12.28
CA ILE A 9 22.51 -24.82 -11.80
C ILE A 9 22.98 -23.58 -11.04
N LEU A 10 23.46 -23.76 -9.82
CA LEU A 10 24.01 -22.70 -8.98
C LEU A 10 25.38 -23.14 -8.47
N GLY A 11 26.43 -22.34 -8.74
CA GLY A 11 27.79 -22.65 -8.33
C GLY A 11 28.27 -24.04 -8.85
N GLY A 12 27.90 -24.40 -10.09
CA GLY A 12 28.28 -25.70 -10.70
C GLY A 12 27.48 -26.90 -10.21
N LYS A 13 26.50 -26.72 -9.29
CA LYS A 13 25.65 -27.81 -8.76
C LYS A 13 24.22 -27.66 -9.24
N ILE A 14 23.62 -28.82 -9.62
CA ILE A 14 22.18 -28.84 -9.94
C ILE A 14 21.38 -28.64 -8.66
N VAL A 15 20.59 -27.56 -8.60
CA VAL A 15 19.74 -27.21 -7.44
C VAL A 15 18.26 -27.44 -7.71
N VAL A 16 17.85 -27.44 -8.99
CA VAL A 16 16.50 -27.85 -9.43
C VAL A 16 16.65 -28.86 -10.55
N SER A 17 15.86 -29.92 -10.51
CA SER A 17 15.75 -30.93 -11.60
C SER A 17 14.27 -31.27 -11.81
N ASN A 18 13.83 -31.26 -13.08
CA ASN A 18 12.45 -31.52 -13.48
C ASN A 18 11.42 -30.66 -12.70
N GLY A 19 11.75 -29.38 -12.47
CA GLY A 19 10.89 -28.44 -11.73
C GLY A 19 10.84 -28.65 -10.21
N LYS A 20 11.65 -29.57 -9.65
CA LYS A 20 11.71 -29.84 -8.21
C LYS A 20 13.05 -29.39 -7.64
N LEU A 21 13.02 -28.76 -6.46
CA LEU A 21 14.22 -28.43 -5.70
C LEU A 21 14.88 -29.73 -5.22
N VAL A 22 16.15 -29.96 -5.61
CA VAL A 22 16.91 -31.19 -5.26
C VAL A 22 18.01 -30.92 -4.23
N GLN A 23 18.21 -29.65 -3.84
CA GLN A 23 19.14 -29.26 -2.80
C GLN A 23 18.41 -28.51 -1.69
N GLN A 24 18.69 -28.85 -0.43
CA GLN A 24 18.19 -28.06 0.70
C GLN A 24 19.05 -26.82 0.92
N PHE A 25 18.43 -25.66 1.04
CA PHE A 25 19.07 -24.40 1.42
C PHE A 25 18.76 -24.09 2.88
N ARG A 26 19.77 -23.59 3.60
CA ARG A 26 19.54 -23.06 4.94
C ARG A 26 18.71 -21.76 4.82
N THR A 27 17.59 -21.70 5.52
CA THR A 27 16.87 -20.45 5.70
C THR A 27 17.74 -19.51 6.55
N PRO A 28 18.12 -18.33 6.04
CA PRO A 28 18.92 -17.40 6.82
C PRO A 28 18.13 -16.91 8.04
N LYS A 29 18.82 -16.75 9.16
CA LYS A 29 18.22 -16.10 10.35
C LYS A 29 18.04 -14.61 10.04
N VAL A 30 16.81 -14.15 10.00
CA VAL A 30 16.49 -12.73 9.80
C VAL A 30 16.68 -11.98 11.11
N PRO A 31 17.50 -10.91 11.16
CA PRO A 31 17.64 -10.07 12.34
C PRO A 31 16.31 -9.46 12.77
N THR A 32 16.05 -9.39 14.07
CA THR A 32 14.76 -8.90 14.61
C THR A 32 14.45 -7.46 14.22
N TRP A 33 15.48 -6.62 14.06
CA TRP A 33 15.30 -5.22 13.68
C TRP A 33 14.71 -5.07 12.27
N MET A 34 14.95 -6.01 11.35
CA MET A 34 14.35 -6.00 10.01
C MET A 34 12.83 -6.23 10.02
N LYS A 35 12.30 -6.73 11.14
CA LYS A 35 10.87 -6.95 11.36
C LYS A 35 10.20 -5.82 12.15
N LYS A 36 10.92 -4.71 12.40
CA LYS A 36 10.44 -3.57 13.20
C LYS A 36 10.84 -2.25 12.52
N THR A 37 10.50 -2.12 11.24
CA THR A 37 10.91 -0.98 10.41
C THR A 37 9.80 0.04 10.20
N ILE A 38 8.55 -0.31 10.51
CA ILE A 38 7.43 0.62 10.36
C ILE A 38 7.23 1.37 11.68
N LYS A 39 7.48 2.67 11.66
CA LYS A 39 7.44 3.56 12.83
C LYS A 39 6.37 4.64 12.67
N ILE A 40 5.15 4.25 12.36
CA ILE A 40 4.02 5.18 12.26
C ILE A 40 3.30 5.25 13.61
N PRO A 41 3.06 6.46 14.17
CA PRO A 41 2.24 6.61 15.36
C PRO A 41 0.79 6.20 15.06
N LYS A 42 -0.02 5.99 16.10
CA LYS A 42 -1.46 5.72 15.92
C LYS A 42 -2.12 6.94 15.27
N LEU A 43 -2.66 6.74 14.07
CA LEU A 43 -3.32 7.77 13.28
C LEU A 43 -4.80 7.88 13.65
N GLN A 44 -5.32 9.11 13.59
CA GLN A 44 -6.74 9.44 13.70
C GLN A 44 -7.25 9.88 12.33
N PRO A 45 -8.56 9.78 12.04
CA PRO A 45 -9.12 10.21 10.75
C PRO A 45 -8.73 11.63 10.34
N LYS A 46 -8.75 12.58 11.28
CA LYS A 46 -8.36 13.98 11.06
C LYS A 46 -6.95 14.19 10.53
N PHE A 47 -6.08 13.17 10.59
CA PHE A 47 -4.73 13.22 10.02
C PHE A 47 -4.76 13.40 8.50
N PHE A 48 -5.82 12.95 7.86
CA PHE A 48 -6.01 13.01 6.40
C PHE A 48 -6.89 14.18 5.95
N ASN A 49 -7.22 15.13 6.86
CA ASN A 49 -8.04 16.28 6.50
C ASN A 49 -7.26 17.23 5.60
N VAL A 50 -7.95 17.72 4.57
CA VAL A 50 -7.53 18.84 3.72
C VAL A 50 -8.48 19.98 4.03
N ASN A 51 -8.02 20.93 4.85
CA ASN A 51 -8.89 21.97 5.39
C ASN A 51 -9.23 23.03 4.34
N SER A 52 -10.50 23.43 4.28
CA SER A 52 -11.00 24.57 3.51
C SER A 52 -12.08 25.30 4.33
N LYS A 53 -12.21 26.61 4.08
CA LYS A 53 -13.28 27.48 4.64
C LYS A 53 -14.44 27.67 3.66
N ASN A 54 -14.30 27.20 2.44
CA ASN A 54 -15.31 27.29 1.39
C ASN A 54 -16.31 26.13 1.49
N ASN A 55 -17.42 26.22 0.77
CA ASN A 55 -18.35 25.09 0.62
C ASN A 55 -17.86 24.09 -0.45
N ASN A 56 -17.14 24.58 -1.46
CA ASN A 56 -16.48 23.79 -2.50
C ASN A 56 -15.05 24.28 -2.68
N GLU A 57 -14.17 23.38 -3.08
CA GLU A 57 -12.75 23.68 -3.29
C GLU A 57 -12.27 23.08 -4.62
N THR A 58 -11.61 23.90 -5.44
CA THR A 58 -10.92 23.43 -6.64
C THR A 58 -9.55 22.91 -6.23
N VAL A 59 -9.36 21.60 -6.35
CA VAL A 59 -8.12 20.92 -5.94
C VAL A 59 -7.32 20.42 -7.14
N ASN A 60 -6.00 20.36 -6.98
CA ASN A 60 -5.17 19.61 -7.91
C ASN A 60 -5.36 18.12 -7.68
N THR A 61 -5.50 17.35 -8.77
CA THR A 61 -5.65 15.91 -8.74
C THR A 61 -4.55 15.23 -9.54
N ILE A 62 -4.25 13.99 -9.16
CA ILE A 62 -3.43 13.05 -9.94
C ILE A 62 -4.39 12.18 -10.72
N SER A 63 -4.47 12.36 -12.04
CA SER A 63 -5.35 11.54 -12.88
C SER A 63 -4.57 10.37 -13.46
N MET A 64 -4.98 9.13 -13.13
CA MET A 64 -4.39 7.91 -13.68
C MET A 64 -4.86 7.74 -15.13
N LYS A 65 -3.91 7.66 -16.07
CA LYS A 65 -4.16 7.41 -17.50
C LYS A 65 -3.93 5.94 -17.86
N THR A 66 -2.96 5.34 -17.21
CA THR A 66 -2.68 3.89 -17.24
C THR A 66 -2.19 3.49 -15.84
N GLU A 67 -1.85 2.23 -15.63
CA GLU A 67 -1.30 1.74 -14.35
C GLU A 67 0.00 2.45 -13.92
N ILE A 68 0.71 3.09 -14.84
CA ILE A 68 2.01 3.73 -14.57
C ILE A 68 2.12 5.19 -15.04
N VAL A 69 1.14 5.69 -15.79
CA VAL A 69 1.17 7.06 -16.32
C VAL A 69 0.10 7.90 -15.64
N THR A 70 0.54 8.98 -15.01
CA THR A 70 -0.33 9.96 -14.38
C THR A 70 -0.24 11.32 -15.07
N LYS A 71 -1.29 12.12 -14.92
CA LYS A 71 -1.37 13.50 -15.38
C LYS A 71 -1.94 14.38 -14.28
N LYS A 72 -1.37 15.57 -14.15
CA LYS A 72 -1.98 16.61 -13.30
C LYS A 72 -3.30 17.07 -13.92
N ASN A 73 -4.33 17.16 -13.09
CA ASN A 73 -5.64 17.69 -13.43
C ASN A 73 -6.15 18.57 -12.27
N THR A 74 -7.35 19.13 -12.40
CA THR A 74 -8.06 19.87 -11.35
C THR A 74 -9.50 19.40 -11.30
N SER A 75 -10.10 19.43 -10.11
CA SER A 75 -11.49 19.06 -9.90
C SER A 75 -12.10 19.85 -8.75
N ASP A 76 -13.39 20.17 -8.86
CA ASP A 76 -14.13 20.80 -7.76
C ASP A 76 -14.71 19.71 -6.86
N LEU A 77 -14.41 19.81 -5.58
CA LEU A 77 -14.85 18.88 -4.55
C LEU A 77 -15.62 19.61 -3.45
N ASP A 78 -16.56 18.90 -2.85
CA ASP A 78 -17.33 19.36 -1.72
C ASP A 78 -16.46 19.45 -0.47
N VAL A 79 -16.80 20.43 0.37
CA VAL A 79 -16.23 20.60 1.70
C VAL A 79 -17.29 20.26 2.73
N LYS A 80 -16.98 19.34 3.64
CA LYS A 80 -17.84 18.96 4.78
C LYS A 80 -17.04 19.09 6.07
N ASP A 81 -17.59 19.75 7.06
CA ASP A 81 -16.94 20.01 8.35
C ASP A 81 -15.53 20.61 8.19
N SER A 82 -15.41 21.61 7.31
CA SER A 82 -14.13 22.26 6.93
C SER A 82 -13.08 21.33 6.33
N ASN A 83 -13.46 20.17 5.81
CA ASN A 83 -12.59 19.18 5.19
C ASN A 83 -13.04 18.93 3.75
N VAL A 84 -12.13 19.04 2.78
CA VAL A 84 -12.38 18.64 1.40
C VAL A 84 -12.54 17.14 1.36
N VAL A 85 -13.68 16.64 0.87
CA VAL A 85 -13.98 15.20 0.88
C VAL A 85 -13.75 14.55 -0.49
N ALA A 86 -13.45 13.27 -0.47
CA ALA A 86 -13.42 12.44 -1.69
C ALA A 86 -14.81 12.40 -2.34
N SER A 87 -14.87 12.18 -3.66
CA SER A 87 -16.12 12.03 -4.41
C SER A 87 -16.17 10.68 -5.11
N TYR A 88 -17.02 9.80 -4.63
CA TYR A 88 -17.22 8.50 -5.26
C TYR A 88 -17.83 8.63 -6.67
N GLU A 89 -18.78 9.58 -6.85
CA GLU A 89 -19.43 9.80 -8.15
C GLU A 89 -18.47 10.26 -9.24
N LYS A 90 -17.44 11.04 -8.84
CA LYS A 90 -16.39 11.52 -9.75
C LYS A 90 -15.18 10.58 -9.82
N ASP A 91 -15.22 9.44 -9.12
CA ASP A 91 -14.07 8.54 -8.92
C ASP A 91 -12.80 9.30 -8.46
N ILE A 92 -12.99 10.20 -7.47
CA ILE A 92 -11.90 10.98 -6.89
C ILE A 92 -11.71 10.55 -5.44
N TRP A 93 -10.53 10.08 -5.13
CA TRP A 93 -10.11 9.50 -3.87
C TRP A 93 -9.09 10.39 -3.16
N LYS A 94 -9.05 10.36 -1.85
CA LYS A 94 -7.88 10.87 -1.14
C LYS A 94 -6.71 9.92 -1.30
N VAL A 95 -5.53 10.48 -1.47
CA VAL A 95 -4.26 9.75 -1.45
C VAL A 95 -3.31 10.42 -0.48
N ALA A 96 -2.62 9.65 0.36
CA ALA A 96 -1.62 10.19 1.25
C ALA A 96 -0.34 9.36 1.22
N ALA A 97 0.79 10.06 1.33
CA ALA A 97 2.12 9.49 1.54
C ALA A 97 2.58 9.83 2.96
N LEU A 98 3.05 8.83 3.71
CA LEU A 98 3.46 8.97 5.10
C LEU A 98 4.87 8.42 5.31
N ASP A 99 5.75 9.20 5.97
CA ASP A 99 7.01 8.67 6.45
C ASP A 99 6.78 7.52 7.42
N ARG A 100 7.24 6.34 7.05
CA ARG A 100 7.13 5.11 7.86
C ARG A 100 8.43 4.71 8.53
N THR A 101 9.53 5.39 8.21
CA THR A 101 10.89 4.97 8.58
C THR A 101 11.37 5.66 9.85
N PHE A 102 11.20 6.97 9.93
CA PHE A 102 11.76 7.77 11.01
C PHE A 102 10.79 8.03 12.17
N GLY A 103 9.51 7.67 12.01
CA GLY A 103 8.47 7.93 13.01
C GLY A 103 8.09 9.42 13.09
N SER A 104 8.44 10.20 12.06
CA SER A 104 8.01 11.56 11.92
C SER A 104 6.49 11.60 11.65
N LYS A 105 5.89 12.77 11.80
CA LYS A 105 4.51 13.00 11.37
C LYS A 105 4.45 13.61 9.97
N THR A 106 5.56 13.56 9.25
CA THR A 106 5.65 14.09 7.90
C THR A 106 4.76 13.28 6.98
N HIS A 107 3.87 13.99 6.30
CA HIS A 107 2.95 13.41 5.35
C HIS A 107 2.51 14.44 4.32
N ALA A 108 2.01 13.96 3.19
CA ALA A 108 1.31 14.74 2.19
C ALA A 108 -0.05 14.10 1.91
N VAL A 109 -1.08 14.92 1.71
CA VAL A 109 -2.41 14.48 1.32
C VAL A 109 -2.78 15.17 0.01
N GLY A 110 -3.31 14.42 -0.94
CA GLY A 110 -3.79 14.91 -2.22
C GLY A 110 -5.01 14.12 -2.70
N PHE A 111 -5.31 14.23 -3.99
CA PHE A 111 -6.47 13.59 -4.59
C PHE A 111 -6.06 12.81 -5.84
N LEU A 112 -6.62 11.61 -6.00
CA LEU A 112 -6.36 10.67 -7.09
C LEU A 112 -7.65 10.45 -7.86
N GLU A 113 -7.61 10.56 -9.19
CA GLU A 113 -8.75 10.27 -10.07
C GLU A 113 -8.59 8.91 -10.74
N ASN A 114 -9.72 8.28 -11.05
CA ASN A 114 -9.82 7.06 -11.84
C ASN A 114 -9.15 5.86 -11.16
N PHE A 115 -9.34 5.72 -9.85
CA PHE A 115 -8.88 4.54 -9.11
C PHE A 115 -9.81 3.33 -9.33
N GLY A 116 -11.11 3.58 -9.51
CA GLY A 116 -12.09 2.60 -9.99
C GLY A 116 -12.36 1.44 -9.05
N ALA A 117 -12.34 1.65 -7.73
CA ALA A 117 -12.53 0.58 -6.75
C ALA A 117 -13.77 0.82 -5.85
N ASP A 118 -14.40 -0.26 -5.40
CA ASP A 118 -15.48 -0.20 -4.38
C ASP A 118 -14.95 -0.68 -3.02
N ILE A 119 -14.08 0.13 -2.42
CA ILE A 119 -13.47 -0.12 -1.12
C ILE A 119 -13.52 1.13 -0.24
N GLY A 120 -13.19 1.01 1.04
CA GLY A 120 -13.03 2.16 1.94
C GLY A 120 -11.63 2.76 1.84
N ALA A 121 -10.60 1.92 1.97
CA ALA A 121 -9.20 2.31 1.78
C ALA A 121 -8.32 1.13 1.35
N PHE A 122 -7.26 1.46 0.62
CA PHE A 122 -6.13 0.59 0.31
C PHE A 122 -4.86 1.24 0.87
N ALA A 123 -4.05 0.48 1.62
CA ALA A 123 -2.75 0.96 2.06
C ALA A 123 -1.64 -0.02 1.71
N SER A 124 -0.46 0.53 1.40
CA SER A 124 0.72 -0.20 0.97
C SER A 124 1.99 0.38 1.58
N THR A 125 2.89 -0.48 2.04
CA THR A 125 4.28 -0.13 2.33
C THR A 125 5.22 -0.56 1.22
N TRP A 126 4.70 -1.16 0.15
CA TRP A 126 5.47 -1.57 -1.01
C TRP A 126 5.59 -0.39 -1.98
N SER A 127 6.48 0.53 -1.65
CA SER A 127 6.85 1.71 -2.43
C SER A 127 8.32 1.61 -2.80
N PHE A 128 8.64 1.71 -4.10
CA PHE A 128 9.98 1.40 -4.59
C PHE A 128 11.00 2.53 -4.45
N HIS A 129 10.56 3.78 -4.48
CA HIS A 129 11.46 4.93 -4.50
C HIS A 129 11.63 5.55 -3.11
N GLU A 130 10.53 6.00 -2.52
CA GLU A 130 10.56 6.79 -1.29
C GLU A 130 10.49 5.92 -0.03
N ASN A 131 10.11 4.64 -0.18
CA ASN A 131 9.83 3.73 0.94
C ASN A 131 8.77 4.24 1.93
N ASP A 132 7.90 5.13 1.50
CA ASP A 132 6.79 5.65 2.29
C ASP A 132 5.63 4.66 2.38
N MET A 133 4.74 4.86 3.35
CA MET A 133 3.43 4.22 3.32
C MET A 133 2.49 5.07 2.48
N ILE A 134 1.92 4.46 1.44
CA ILE A 134 0.88 5.08 0.62
C ILE A 134 -0.48 4.55 1.06
N VAL A 135 -1.44 5.45 1.19
CA VAL A 135 -2.85 5.07 1.43
C VAL A 135 -3.75 5.84 0.49
N ILE A 136 -4.71 5.13 -0.11
CA ILE A 136 -5.76 5.68 -0.97
C ILE A 136 -7.08 5.34 -0.31
N GLY A 137 -8.00 6.29 -0.18
CA GLY A 137 -9.29 6.01 0.46
C GLY A 137 -10.41 6.95 0.06
N SER A 138 -11.61 6.45 0.19
CA SER A 138 -12.86 7.20 0.00
C SER A 138 -13.29 7.96 1.27
N ASN A 139 -12.70 7.60 2.41
CA ASN A 139 -12.96 8.26 3.69
C ASN A 139 -11.76 8.12 4.63
N GLU A 140 -11.59 9.11 5.50
CA GLU A 140 -10.46 9.23 6.42
C GLU A 140 -10.45 8.16 7.51
N SER A 141 -11.62 7.65 7.90
CA SER A 141 -11.74 6.62 8.94
C SER A 141 -11.11 5.30 8.48
N ASP A 142 -11.47 4.84 7.28
CA ASP A 142 -10.88 3.62 6.71
C ASP A 142 -9.41 3.81 6.34
N MET A 143 -9.00 5.04 5.93
CA MET A 143 -7.58 5.36 5.70
C MET A 143 -6.77 5.22 6.98
N ALA A 144 -7.24 5.79 8.10
CA ALA A 144 -6.58 5.68 9.39
C ALA A 144 -6.51 4.22 9.88
N ASP A 145 -7.61 3.48 9.73
CA ASP A 145 -7.68 2.07 10.13
C ASP A 145 -6.72 1.20 9.31
N ALA A 146 -6.69 1.37 7.99
CA ALA A 146 -5.77 0.66 7.10
C ALA A 146 -4.31 0.92 7.47
N CYS A 147 -3.90 2.18 7.66
CA CYS A 147 -2.55 2.54 8.06
C CYS A 147 -2.18 1.95 9.43
N ASN A 148 -3.07 2.05 10.42
CA ASN A 148 -2.83 1.53 11.77
C ASN A 148 -2.67 0.00 11.78
N LYS A 149 -3.52 -0.71 11.04
CA LYS A 149 -3.42 -2.18 10.88
C LYS A 149 -2.14 -2.58 10.17
N LEU A 150 -1.76 -1.85 9.11
CA LEU A 150 -0.55 -2.13 8.35
C LEU A 150 0.72 -1.84 9.17
N ALA A 151 0.73 -0.77 9.98
CA ALA A 151 1.81 -0.49 10.92
C ALA A 151 1.95 -1.62 11.98
N LYS A 152 0.83 -2.14 12.50
CA LYS A 152 0.83 -3.26 13.46
C LYS A 152 1.38 -4.55 12.85
N SER A 153 1.09 -4.84 11.57
CA SER A 153 1.64 -6.00 10.86
C SER A 153 3.08 -5.81 10.36
N GLN A 154 3.65 -4.61 10.57
CA GLN A 154 4.99 -4.24 10.11
C GLN A 154 5.14 -4.24 8.58
N GLY A 155 4.06 -3.88 7.89
CA GLY A 155 4.04 -3.64 6.46
C GLY A 155 3.31 -4.68 5.64
N GLY A 156 3.20 -4.41 4.36
CA GLY A 156 2.48 -5.21 3.37
C GLY A 156 1.48 -4.41 2.57
N LEU A 157 0.40 -5.08 2.18
CA LEU A 157 -0.78 -4.52 1.51
C LEU A 157 -2.01 -4.80 2.36
N ILE A 158 -2.95 -3.86 2.39
CA ILE A 158 -4.23 -4.05 3.10
C ILE A 158 -5.36 -3.31 2.40
N VAL A 159 -6.52 -3.95 2.36
CA VAL A 159 -7.79 -3.35 1.91
C VAL A 159 -8.77 -3.35 3.08
N VAL A 160 -9.37 -2.19 3.32
CA VAL A 160 -10.35 -1.98 4.40
C VAL A 160 -11.63 -1.39 3.82
N LYS A 161 -12.79 -1.79 4.34
CA LYS A 161 -14.09 -1.17 4.07
C LYS A 161 -14.95 -1.19 5.34
N ASN A 162 -15.42 -0.02 5.76
CA ASN A 162 -16.25 0.14 6.97
C ASN A 162 -15.58 -0.48 8.23
N GLY A 163 -14.29 -0.23 8.42
CA GLY A 163 -13.49 -0.76 9.53
C GLY A 163 -13.15 -2.26 9.45
N LYS A 164 -13.65 -2.98 8.45
CA LYS A 164 -13.36 -4.41 8.24
C LYS A 164 -12.22 -4.59 7.24
N THR A 165 -11.28 -5.45 7.56
CA THR A 165 -10.25 -5.89 6.62
C THR A 165 -10.86 -6.84 5.62
N LEU A 166 -10.83 -6.48 4.32
CA LEU A 166 -11.29 -7.33 3.23
C LEU A 166 -10.19 -8.26 2.74
N ALA A 167 -8.96 -7.73 2.63
CA ALA A 167 -7.78 -8.48 2.22
C ALA A 167 -6.53 -7.93 2.90
N SER A 168 -5.53 -8.78 3.13
CA SER A 168 -4.22 -8.34 3.60
C SER A 168 -3.12 -9.29 3.15
N LEU A 169 -1.98 -8.73 2.81
CA LEU A 169 -0.77 -9.46 2.43
C LEU A 169 0.41 -8.87 3.22
N PRO A 170 0.86 -9.52 4.31
CA PRO A 170 1.92 -8.98 5.16
C PRO A 170 3.30 -9.14 4.52
N PHE A 171 4.12 -8.07 4.62
CA PHE A 171 5.53 -8.02 4.22
C PHE A 171 6.38 -7.65 5.43
N GLN A 172 6.72 -8.66 6.24
CA GLN A 172 7.30 -8.46 7.57
C GLN A 172 8.76 -8.00 7.56
N LEU A 173 9.48 -8.14 6.44
CA LEU A 173 10.87 -7.74 6.32
C LEU A 173 10.99 -6.40 5.62
N GLY A 174 11.41 -5.38 6.35
CA GLY A 174 11.54 -4.03 5.82
C GLY A 174 10.22 -3.41 5.34
N GLY A 175 9.08 -4.07 5.58
CA GLY A 175 7.77 -3.66 5.06
C GLY A 175 7.56 -3.95 3.57
N ILE A 176 8.47 -4.67 2.90
CA ILE A 176 8.45 -4.90 1.45
C ILE A 176 8.68 -6.35 1.03
N ILE A 177 9.10 -7.23 1.95
CA ILE A 177 9.39 -8.63 1.65
C ILE A 177 8.59 -9.53 2.59
N SER A 178 7.91 -10.52 2.04
CA SER A 178 7.25 -11.58 2.82
C SER A 178 8.24 -12.64 3.27
N THR A 179 8.02 -13.21 4.44
CA THR A 179 8.72 -14.42 4.91
C THR A 179 7.99 -15.71 4.53
N ASP A 180 6.81 -15.60 3.95
CA ASP A 180 6.02 -16.74 3.48
C ASP A 180 6.60 -17.34 2.18
N PRO A 181 6.40 -18.65 1.93
CA PRO A 181 6.69 -19.25 0.63
C PRO A 181 5.96 -18.54 -0.51
N ILE A 182 6.62 -18.48 -1.69
CA ILE A 182 6.10 -17.77 -2.86
C ILE A 182 4.71 -18.25 -3.28
N GLU A 183 4.42 -19.55 -3.14
CA GLU A 183 3.13 -20.13 -3.46
C GLU A 183 2.00 -19.56 -2.60
N LYS A 184 2.28 -19.32 -1.30
CA LYS A 184 1.33 -18.70 -0.37
C LYS A 184 1.14 -17.22 -0.70
N VAL A 185 2.24 -16.50 -0.97
CA VAL A 185 2.20 -15.08 -1.36
C VAL A 185 1.37 -14.91 -2.64
N THR A 186 1.65 -15.70 -3.68
CA THR A 186 0.95 -15.64 -4.96
C THR A 186 -0.55 -15.93 -4.81
N LYS A 187 -0.88 -16.94 -4.01
CA LYS A 187 -2.29 -17.30 -3.74
C LYS A 187 -3.06 -16.18 -3.04
N ASN A 188 -2.39 -15.45 -2.13
CA ASN A 188 -3.04 -14.36 -1.38
C ASN A 188 -3.07 -13.05 -2.17
N PHE A 189 -2.25 -12.93 -3.23
CA PHE A 189 -2.19 -11.76 -4.10
C PHE A 189 -3.20 -11.83 -5.25
N ALA A 190 -3.59 -13.03 -5.68
CA ALA A 190 -4.57 -13.28 -6.74
C ALA A 190 -6.01 -13.14 -6.22
#